data_9617438314fd5f7eeb07ddcb1aa9efff
#
_entry.id   9617438314fd5f7eeb07ddcb1aa9efff
#
_cell.length_a   1.000
_cell.length_b   1.000
_cell.length_c   1.000
_cell.angle_alpha   90.00
_cell.angle_beta   90.00
_cell.angle_gamma   90.00
#
_symmetry.space_group_name_H-M   'P 1'
#
loop_
_entity.id
_entity.type
_entity.pdbx_description
1 polymer ?
#
loop_
_entity_poly.entity_id
_entity_poly.type
_entity_poly.pdbx_seq_one_letter_code
_entity_poly.pdbx_strand_id
1 'polypeptide(L)'
;MDHKKLFPLLISFAIFPAFSSFAISVEFDGNSKRVIEIPAEKNTGLELIFVANNAREINKMIISGATGTKFEVSRYSNLGGGYAENIAFSLDGNNIVVDNPEGNMGYIINDGTSNFCFWLVDYSSYQLSLRNVELAEEQECESTKLHIDGNGKDIVYFTIDGRQRVLSRDISLKYSTLEWDEENEVFNMVEIDKDLASISSTTTLTPPFYCNTQVKVSGDRFLKEWSEYEEIESGIFPPTAVAVNSKAEQTNISENEEGSNVIKVETEGLGGSAPADITFYGYVTDGVLHTEWQMASDPEFDYILYRFNEQDVSYTFTEEGRYYMRFIGSNADGSCESIGDTYTIMIGASDLRIPNAFSPNNDGVNDVWKVGYRSLIEFKCWIFDSKGNRMFEFDDPSSGWDGKYRGKTVNPGVYYYVIQATGADGKKYKRSGDINILNYKKYGESTGGAQE
;
A
#
# COMPACT_ATOMS: atom_id res chain seq x y z
N MET A 1 -26.59 0.99 26.02
CA MET A 1 -26.15 2.35 26.49
C MET A 1 -25.21 2.86 25.43
N ASP A 2 -25.78 3.72 24.56
CA ASP A 2 -25.10 4.29 23.40
C ASP A 2 -24.07 5.35 23.81
N HIS A 3 -22.83 5.20 23.34
CA HIS A 3 -21.87 6.28 23.30
C HIS A 3 -21.53 6.61 21.83
N LYS A 4 -22.35 7.48 21.23
CA LYS A 4 -22.01 8.22 20.04
C LYS A 4 -20.81 9.13 20.37
N LYS A 5 -19.63 8.82 19.84
CA LYS A 5 -18.50 9.75 19.79
C LYS A 5 -18.76 10.74 18.66
N LEU A 6 -19.12 11.96 19.02
CA LEU A 6 -19.06 13.13 18.14
C LEU A 6 -17.58 13.41 17.82
N PHE A 7 -17.21 13.30 16.54
CA PHE A 7 -15.99 13.93 16.04
C PHE A 7 -16.24 15.44 15.87
N PRO A 8 -15.41 16.32 16.40
CA PRO A 8 -15.51 17.73 16.09
C PRO A 8 -15.01 17.97 14.67
N LEU A 9 -15.89 18.54 13.85
CA LEU A 9 -15.58 19.09 12.54
C LEU A 9 -14.57 20.24 12.73
N LEU A 10 -13.29 19.98 12.49
CA LEU A 10 -12.27 21.01 12.43
C LEU A 10 -12.50 21.79 11.13
N ILE A 11 -13.22 22.91 11.24
CA ILE A 11 -13.25 23.93 10.20
C ILE A 11 -11.84 24.53 10.17
N SER A 12 -11.04 24.05 9.24
CA SER A 12 -9.77 24.69 8.87
C SER A 12 -10.11 26.05 8.28
N PHE A 13 -10.03 27.09 9.09
CA PHE A 13 -9.89 28.45 8.60
C PHE A 13 -8.54 28.48 7.87
N ALA A 14 -8.58 28.45 6.55
CA ALA A 14 -7.44 28.83 5.73
C ALA A 14 -7.12 30.29 6.12
N ILE A 15 -6.11 30.45 6.97
CA ILE A 15 -5.45 31.74 7.17
C ILE A 15 -4.74 31.98 5.84
N PHE A 16 -5.40 32.73 4.95
CA PHE A 16 -4.70 33.37 3.85
C PHE A 16 -3.56 34.21 4.49
N PRO A 17 -2.30 33.92 4.15
CA PRO A 17 -1.24 34.81 4.58
C PRO A 17 -1.62 36.18 4.05
N ALA A 18 -1.66 37.17 4.94
CA ALA A 18 -1.81 38.57 4.55
C ALA A 18 -0.69 38.86 3.53
N PHE A 19 -1.07 38.97 2.24
CA PHE A 19 -0.17 39.44 1.22
C PHE A 19 0.36 40.80 1.72
N SER A 20 1.67 40.92 1.83
CA SER A 20 2.30 42.22 1.97
C SER A 20 1.75 43.06 0.81
N SER A 21 1.03 44.11 1.11
CA SER A 21 0.53 45.03 0.11
C SER A 21 1.74 45.59 -0.62
N PHE A 22 2.00 45.14 -1.83
CA PHE A 22 2.92 45.80 -2.73
C PHE A 22 2.38 47.22 -2.85
N ALA A 23 3.23 48.21 -2.62
CA ALA A 23 2.84 49.62 -2.77
C ALA A 23 2.53 49.91 -4.25
N ILE A 24 2.98 49.06 -5.19
CA ILE A 24 2.78 49.17 -6.63
C ILE A 24 1.75 48.14 -7.07
N SER A 25 0.77 48.55 -7.85
CA SER A 25 -0.20 47.72 -8.55
C SER A 25 -0.12 47.90 -10.06
N VAL A 26 -0.47 46.85 -10.80
CA VAL A 26 -0.50 46.86 -12.28
C VAL A 26 -1.90 46.49 -12.74
N GLU A 27 -2.51 47.35 -13.56
CA GLU A 27 -3.80 47.16 -14.17
C GLU A 27 -3.65 47.13 -15.69
N PHE A 28 -4.52 46.39 -16.35
CA PHE A 28 -4.51 46.21 -17.82
C PHE A 28 -5.85 46.68 -18.39
N ASP A 29 -5.81 47.59 -19.37
CA ASP A 29 -6.98 48.06 -20.10
C ASP A 29 -6.93 47.60 -21.56
N GLY A 30 -8.03 47.04 -22.05
CA GLY A 30 -8.15 46.52 -23.42
C GLY A 30 -9.27 45.49 -23.53
N ASN A 31 -9.30 44.75 -24.63
CA ASN A 31 -10.30 43.71 -24.91
C ASN A 31 -9.87 42.32 -24.43
N SER A 32 -8.66 42.18 -23.88
CA SER A 32 -8.24 40.92 -23.31
C SER A 32 -9.16 40.51 -22.16
N LYS A 33 -9.38 39.23 -21.99
CA LYS A 33 -10.03 38.68 -20.80
C LYS A 33 -9.23 39.10 -19.57
N ARG A 34 -9.85 38.93 -18.39
CA ARG A 34 -9.19 39.21 -17.11
C ARG A 34 -7.78 38.64 -17.13
N VAL A 35 -6.81 39.50 -16.88
CA VAL A 35 -5.41 39.09 -16.68
C VAL A 35 -5.28 38.44 -15.31
N ILE A 36 -4.67 37.26 -15.27
CA ILE A 36 -4.45 36.48 -14.05
C ILE A 36 -3.15 36.94 -13.41
N GLU A 37 -3.20 37.28 -12.12
CA GLU A 37 -2.04 37.67 -11.32
C GLU A 37 -1.56 36.46 -10.51
N ILE A 38 -0.27 36.15 -10.55
CA ILE A 38 0.38 35.04 -9.86
C ILE A 38 1.60 35.57 -9.14
N PRO A 39 1.76 35.31 -7.82
CA PRO A 39 3.00 35.60 -7.11
C PRO A 39 4.18 34.87 -7.77
N ALA A 40 5.28 35.59 -7.99
CA ALA A 40 6.47 34.96 -8.52
C ALA A 40 7.15 34.07 -7.48
N GLU A 41 7.86 33.05 -7.96
CA GLU A 41 8.66 32.18 -7.07
C GLU A 41 9.78 32.98 -6.39
N LYS A 42 10.15 32.53 -5.19
CA LYS A 42 11.27 33.11 -4.46
C LYS A 42 12.58 33.00 -5.27
N ASN A 43 13.45 34.00 -5.13
CA ASN A 43 14.77 34.07 -5.78
C ASN A 43 14.71 34.20 -7.32
N THR A 44 13.61 34.68 -7.88
CA THR A 44 13.52 35.03 -9.31
C THR A 44 13.87 36.48 -9.60
N GLY A 45 13.80 37.34 -8.58
CA GLY A 45 13.91 38.79 -8.71
C GLY A 45 12.65 39.44 -9.31
N LEU A 46 11.61 38.64 -9.51
CA LEU A 46 10.27 39.07 -9.91
C LEU A 46 9.36 39.09 -8.68
N GLU A 47 8.46 40.06 -8.61
CA GLU A 47 7.38 40.10 -7.63
C GLU A 47 6.13 39.37 -8.12
N LEU A 48 5.79 39.56 -9.40
CA LEU A 48 4.55 39.01 -9.98
C LEU A 48 4.79 38.43 -11.38
N ILE A 49 3.89 37.53 -11.75
CA ILE A 49 3.70 37.05 -13.13
C ILE A 49 2.24 37.33 -13.50
N PHE A 50 2.05 38.04 -14.60
CA PHE A 50 0.71 38.27 -15.18
C PHE A 50 0.51 37.37 -16.38
N VAL A 51 -0.64 36.73 -16.45
CA VAL A 51 -1.01 35.86 -17.59
C VAL A 51 -2.21 36.48 -18.28
N ALA A 52 -1.98 37.04 -19.46
CA ALA A 52 -3.03 37.56 -20.32
C ALA A 52 -3.49 36.47 -21.30
N ASN A 53 -4.78 36.35 -21.52
CA ASN A 53 -5.33 35.41 -22.51
C ASN A 53 -4.77 35.73 -23.93
N ASN A 54 -4.73 37.01 -24.27
CA ASN A 54 -4.13 37.53 -25.49
C ASN A 54 -3.50 38.92 -25.18
N ALA A 55 -2.19 38.99 -25.06
CA ALA A 55 -1.52 40.24 -24.72
C ALA A 55 -1.67 41.32 -25.83
N ARG A 56 -1.91 40.95 -27.09
CA ARG A 56 -2.13 41.89 -28.18
C ARG A 56 -3.44 42.67 -28.09
N GLU A 57 -4.37 42.22 -27.25
CA GLU A 57 -5.66 42.88 -26.97
C GLU A 57 -5.57 43.82 -25.77
N ILE A 58 -4.40 43.95 -25.16
CA ILE A 58 -4.14 44.93 -24.11
C ILE A 58 -3.72 46.23 -24.77
N ASN A 59 -4.50 47.27 -24.57
CA ASN A 59 -4.18 48.60 -25.09
C ASN A 59 -3.24 49.37 -24.20
N LYS A 60 -3.42 49.22 -22.85
CA LYS A 60 -2.62 49.93 -21.86
C LYS A 60 -2.30 49.07 -20.68
N MET A 61 -1.09 49.24 -20.14
CA MET A 61 -0.67 48.74 -18.85
C MET A 61 -0.47 49.97 -17.94
N ILE A 62 -1.21 50.03 -16.84
CA ILE A 62 -1.26 51.14 -15.91
C ILE A 62 -0.62 50.71 -14.59
N ILE A 63 0.44 51.37 -14.19
CA ILE A 63 1.20 51.05 -12.98
C ILE A 63 0.97 52.18 -12.01
N SER A 64 0.38 51.85 -10.85
CA SER A 64 -0.01 52.80 -9.79
C SER A 64 0.80 52.53 -8.52
N GLY A 65 0.92 53.54 -7.65
CA GLY A 65 1.55 53.43 -6.34
C GLY A 65 3.07 53.63 -6.34
N ALA A 66 3.70 53.91 -7.51
CA ALA A 66 5.10 54.29 -7.54
C ALA A 66 5.29 55.69 -6.91
N THR A 67 6.23 55.82 -5.99
CA THR A 67 6.39 57.04 -5.15
C THR A 67 7.58 57.92 -5.52
N GLY A 68 8.35 57.50 -6.50
CA GLY A 68 9.56 58.21 -6.98
C GLY A 68 9.26 59.46 -7.78
N THR A 69 10.34 60.25 -8.06
CA THR A 69 10.28 61.45 -8.88
C THR A 69 10.92 61.29 -10.26
N LYS A 70 11.58 60.17 -10.47
CA LYS A 70 12.20 59.80 -11.77
C LYS A 70 11.82 58.39 -12.07
N PHE A 71 11.12 58.18 -13.17
CA PHE A 71 10.67 56.89 -13.61
C PHE A 71 11.46 56.42 -14.83
N GLU A 72 11.83 55.17 -14.82
CA GLU A 72 12.37 54.44 -16.01
C GLU A 72 11.59 53.18 -16.15
N VAL A 73 11.14 52.84 -17.35
CA VAL A 73 10.48 51.61 -17.68
C VAL A 73 11.29 50.84 -18.70
N SER A 74 11.69 49.64 -18.37
CA SER A 74 12.44 48.78 -19.28
C SER A 74 11.75 47.46 -19.45
N ARG A 75 11.97 46.82 -20.60
CA ARG A 75 11.53 45.45 -20.88
C ARG A 75 12.68 44.56 -21.27
N TYR A 76 12.54 43.26 -21.11
CA TYR A 76 13.55 42.30 -21.52
C TYR A 76 12.90 40.98 -21.93
N SER A 77 13.49 40.27 -22.91
CA SER A 77 13.10 38.89 -23.26
C SER A 77 13.89 37.85 -22.48
N ASN A 78 15.18 38.10 -22.28
CA ASN A 78 16.10 37.25 -21.51
C ASN A 78 17.35 38.07 -21.12
N LEU A 79 17.70 38.13 -19.85
CA LEU A 79 18.89 38.82 -19.36
C LEU A 79 20.14 37.92 -19.24
N GLY A 80 19.99 36.62 -19.51
CA GLY A 80 21.12 35.68 -19.55
C GLY A 80 21.93 35.81 -20.86
N GLY A 81 22.51 36.96 -21.11
CA GLY A 81 23.23 37.30 -22.34
C GLY A 81 22.57 38.41 -23.16
N GLY A 82 21.44 38.92 -22.72
CA GLY A 82 20.75 40.10 -23.25
C GLY A 82 20.81 41.28 -22.31
N TYR A 83 20.10 42.33 -22.67
CA TYR A 83 19.95 43.53 -21.85
C TYR A 83 18.47 43.99 -21.84
N ALA A 84 18.13 44.80 -20.83
CA ALA A 84 16.82 45.45 -20.77
C ALA A 84 16.82 46.70 -21.68
N GLU A 85 15.75 46.85 -22.46
CA GLU A 85 15.52 47.96 -23.37
C GLU A 85 14.59 48.98 -22.72
N ASN A 86 15.00 50.25 -22.66
CA ASN A 86 14.09 51.32 -22.18
C ASN A 86 12.97 51.51 -23.18
N ILE A 87 11.76 51.58 -22.68
CA ILE A 87 10.55 51.77 -23.48
C ILE A 87 9.86 53.11 -23.16
N ALA A 88 9.11 53.61 -24.11
CA ALA A 88 8.34 54.85 -23.95
C ALA A 88 7.14 54.61 -22.96
N PHE A 89 6.86 55.58 -22.14
CA PHE A 89 5.71 55.62 -21.25
C PHE A 89 5.19 57.04 -21.16
N SER A 90 3.94 57.18 -20.70
CA SER A 90 3.33 58.48 -20.37
C SER A 90 2.97 58.50 -18.85
N LEU A 91 2.72 59.68 -18.32
CA LEU A 91 2.20 59.87 -16.98
C LEU A 91 0.76 60.35 -17.02
N ASP A 92 -0.12 59.64 -16.31
CA ASP A 92 -1.49 60.07 -16.08
C ASP A 92 -1.68 60.25 -14.55
N GLY A 93 -1.60 61.50 -14.12
CA GLY A 93 -1.46 61.82 -12.69
C GLY A 93 -0.18 61.20 -12.10
N ASN A 94 -0.32 60.29 -11.16
CA ASN A 94 0.78 59.56 -10.54
C ASN A 94 0.99 58.16 -11.12
N ASN A 95 0.23 57.83 -12.17
CA ASN A 95 0.31 56.49 -12.79
C ASN A 95 1.27 56.52 -13.99
N ILE A 96 2.07 55.47 -14.13
CA ILE A 96 2.89 55.19 -15.31
C ILE A 96 2.01 54.39 -16.29
N VAL A 97 1.91 54.88 -17.51
CA VAL A 97 1.10 54.23 -18.57
C VAL A 97 2.01 53.80 -19.70
N VAL A 98 2.00 52.50 -20.00
CA VAL A 98 2.66 51.92 -21.17
C VAL A 98 1.61 51.51 -22.18
N ASP A 99 1.66 52.05 -23.38
CA ASP A 99 0.74 51.71 -24.45
C ASP A 99 1.18 50.44 -25.17
N ASN A 100 0.25 49.55 -25.47
CA ASN A 100 0.43 48.27 -26.19
C ASN A 100 1.58 47.43 -25.64
N PRO A 101 1.51 46.97 -24.35
CA PRO A 101 2.56 46.20 -23.76
C PRO A 101 2.74 44.88 -24.50
N GLU A 102 3.98 44.47 -24.70
CA GLU A 102 4.32 43.24 -25.40
C GLU A 102 4.30 42.05 -24.44
N GLY A 103 3.63 40.95 -24.83
CA GLY A 103 3.59 39.72 -24.06
C GLY A 103 4.87 38.90 -24.19
N ASN A 104 5.07 37.94 -23.28
CA ASN A 104 6.24 37.10 -23.12
C ASN A 104 7.53 37.92 -22.87
N MET A 105 7.38 39.00 -22.09
CA MET A 105 8.42 39.91 -21.69
C MET A 105 8.43 40.16 -20.18
N GLY A 106 9.61 40.37 -19.64
CA GLY A 106 9.80 40.91 -18.30
C GLY A 106 9.82 42.44 -18.34
N TYR A 107 9.24 43.05 -17.34
CA TYR A 107 9.20 44.50 -17.14
C TYR A 107 9.92 44.89 -15.85
N ILE A 108 10.69 45.94 -15.91
CA ILE A 108 11.42 46.55 -14.79
C ILE A 108 10.94 47.99 -14.70
N ILE A 109 10.30 48.33 -13.59
CA ILE A 109 9.83 49.66 -13.27
C ILE A 109 10.74 50.22 -12.18
N ASN A 110 11.56 51.22 -12.53
CA ASN A 110 12.43 51.92 -11.60
C ASN A 110 11.80 53.26 -11.24
N ASP A 111 11.63 53.52 -9.94
CA ASP A 111 11.06 54.80 -9.43
C ASP A 111 12.14 55.75 -8.89
N GLY A 112 13.38 55.44 -9.10
CA GLY A 112 14.55 56.16 -8.63
C GLY A 112 15.03 55.74 -7.23
N THR A 113 14.29 54.85 -6.55
CA THR A 113 14.60 54.29 -5.23
C THR A 113 14.60 52.77 -5.19
N SER A 114 13.71 52.14 -5.95
CA SER A 114 13.52 50.69 -6.00
C SER A 114 13.10 50.25 -7.41
N ASN A 115 13.27 48.95 -7.65
CA ASN A 115 12.77 48.30 -8.84
C ASN A 115 11.58 47.42 -8.48
N PHE A 116 10.52 47.48 -9.27
CA PHE A 116 9.41 46.55 -9.28
C PHE A 116 9.47 45.78 -10.58
N CYS A 117 9.56 44.44 -10.48
CA CYS A 117 9.83 43.56 -11.62
C CYS A 117 8.73 42.52 -11.73
N PHE A 118 8.23 42.35 -12.94
CA PHE A 118 7.22 41.32 -13.22
C PHE A 118 7.37 40.76 -14.65
N TRP A 119 6.72 39.62 -14.91
CA TRP A 119 6.66 39.02 -16.22
C TRP A 119 5.23 39.05 -16.75
N LEU A 120 5.04 39.41 -18.03
CA LEU A 120 3.75 39.34 -18.71
C LEU A 120 3.76 38.19 -19.73
N VAL A 121 2.95 37.17 -19.47
CA VAL A 121 2.74 36.03 -20.37
C VAL A 121 1.65 36.36 -21.38
N ASP A 122 1.89 36.09 -22.65
CA ASP A 122 0.86 36.00 -23.69
C ASP A 122 0.42 34.58 -23.87
N TYR A 123 -0.67 34.18 -23.20
CA TYR A 123 -1.20 32.81 -23.25
C TYR A 123 -1.60 32.38 -24.66
N SER A 124 -1.97 33.30 -25.55
CA SER A 124 -2.31 32.95 -26.97
C SER A 124 -1.16 32.23 -27.69
N SER A 125 0.08 32.45 -27.26
CA SER A 125 1.27 31.72 -27.75
C SER A 125 1.43 30.31 -27.23
N TYR A 126 0.67 29.96 -26.19
CA TYR A 126 0.73 28.71 -25.43
C TYR A 126 -0.62 28.00 -25.34
N GLN A 127 -1.59 28.38 -26.13
CA GLN A 127 -2.98 27.89 -26.04
C GLN A 127 -3.01 26.35 -25.93
N LEU A 128 -3.69 25.85 -24.88
CA LEU A 128 -3.92 24.43 -24.72
C LEU A 128 -4.88 23.93 -25.79
N SER A 129 -4.59 22.78 -26.35
CA SER A 129 -5.54 21.98 -27.13
C SER A 129 -5.30 20.50 -26.89
N LEU A 130 -6.35 19.75 -26.67
CA LEU A 130 -6.33 18.31 -26.41
C LEU A 130 -7.04 17.60 -27.56
N ARG A 131 -6.43 16.56 -28.15
CA ARG A 131 -6.99 15.85 -29.32
C ARG A 131 -7.21 14.37 -29.06
N ASN A 132 -6.25 13.69 -28.48
CA ASN A 132 -6.33 12.26 -28.23
C ASN A 132 -5.43 11.83 -27.04
N VAL A 133 -5.76 10.68 -26.43
CA VAL A 133 -4.95 10.00 -25.42
C VAL A 133 -4.82 8.54 -25.83
N GLU A 134 -3.62 8.06 -25.97
CA GLU A 134 -3.30 6.69 -26.39
C GLU A 134 -2.26 6.07 -25.46
N LEU A 135 -2.26 4.74 -25.35
CA LEU A 135 -1.16 4.02 -24.74
C LEU A 135 0.09 4.14 -25.62
N ALA A 136 1.24 4.36 -25.01
CA ALA A 136 2.51 4.27 -25.73
C ALA A 136 2.75 2.82 -26.19
N GLU A 137 3.49 2.62 -27.28
CA GLU A 137 3.78 1.27 -27.81
C GLU A 137 4.57 0.42 -26.83
N GLU A 138 5.51 1.03 -26.07
CA GLU A 138 6.31 0.35 -25.06
C GLU A 138 5.77 0.67 -23.65
N GLN A 139 5.33 -0.37 -22.95
CA GLN A 139 4.86 -0.29 -21.56
C GLN A 139 5.90 -0.88 -20.59
N GLU A 140 5.82 -0.50 -19.34
CA GLU A 140 6.64 -1.02 -18.24
C GLU A 140 5.74 -1.64 -17.17
N CYS A 141 6.22 -2.64 -16.43
CA CYS A 141 5.40 -3.34 -15.43
C CYS A 141 5.09 -2.49 -14.19
N GLU A 142 5.91 -1.46 -13.91
CA GLU A 142 5.78 -0.61 -12.72
C GLU A 142 5.13 0.76 -13.04
N SER A 143 4.89 1.05 -14.31
CA SER A 143 4.32 2.33 -14.75
C SER A 143 3.55 2.18 -16.05
N THR A 144 2.54 3.03 -16.24
CA THR A 144 1.84 3.16 -17.53
C THR A 144 2.36 4.37 -18.28
N LYS A 145 2.69 4.19 -19.54
CA LYS A 145 3.12 5.27 -20.43
C LYS A 145 2.01 5.64 -21.39
N LEU A 146 1.66 6.92 -21.41
CA LEU A 146 0.65 7.50 -22.30
C LEU A 146 1.28 8.49 -23.28
N HIS A 147 0.69 8.56 -24.47
CA HIS A 147 0.88 9.64 -25.42
C HIS A 147 -0.37 10.51 -25.41
N ILE A 148 -0.21 11.80 -25.06
CA ILE A 148 -1.28 12.80 -25.10
C ILE A 148 -1.03 13.67 -26.32
N ASP A 149 -1.88 13.52 -27.36
CA ASP A 149 -1.80 14.35 -28.54
C ASP A 149 -2.49 15.70 -28.30
N GLY A 150 -1.75 16.76 -28.58
CA GLY A 150 -2.25 18.10 -28.37
C GLY A 150 -1.15 19.15 -28.38
N ASN A 151 -1.51 20.35 -27.96
CA ASN A 151 -0.58 21.45 -27.68
C ASN A 151 -0.74 21.86 -26.22
N GLY A 152 0.28 21.66 -25.44
CA GLY A 152 0.30 21.99 -24.00
C GLY A 152 1.73 22.20 -23.54
N LYS A 153 2.56 22.80 -24.42
CA LYS A 153 3.97 23.06 -24.15
C LYS A 153 4.19 23.95 -22.93
N ASP A 154 5.38 23.91 -22.38
CA ASP A 154 5.81 24.73 -21.27
C ASP A 154 5.56 26.22 -21.51
N ILE A 155 4.98 26.90 -20.51
CA ILE A 155 4.90 28.35 -20.46
C ILE A 155 6.18 28.82 -19.78
N VAL A 156 7.08 29.40 -20.55
CA VAL A 156 8.38 29.81 -20.07
C VAL A 156 8.44 31.29 -19.73
N TYR A 157 9.19 31.62 -18.67
CA TYR A 157 9.53 32.99 -18.30
C TYR A 157 11.00 33.07 -17.87
N PHE A 158 11.55 34.27 -17.81
CA PHE A 158 12.94 34.48 -17.43
C PHE A 158 13.05 35.36 -16.21
N THR A 159 13.88 34.94 -15.26
CA THR A 159 14.19 35.65 -14.04
C THR A 159 15.11 36.86 -14.34
N ILE A 160 15.25 37.76 -13.36
CA ILE A 160 16.15 38.95 -13.48
C ILE A 160 17.59 38.53 -13.65
N ASP A 161 18.03 37.40 -13.14
CA ASP A 161 19.39 36.87 -13.34
C ASP A 161 19.53 36.02 -14.63
N GLY A 162 18.52 36.01 -15.49
CA GLY A 162 18.53 35.40 -16.81
C GLY A 162 18.26 33.89 -16.84
N ARG A 163 17.84 33.29 -15.74
CA ARG A 163 17.47 31.87 -15.72
C ARG A 163 16.08 31.65 -16.27
N GLN A 164 15.92 30.62 -17.10
CA GLN A 164 14.61 30.17 -17.55
C GLN A 164 13.87 29.45 -16.45
N ARG A 165 12.57 29.70 -16.33
CA ARG A 165 11.61 29.02 -15.47
C ARG A 165 10.39 28.60 -16.27
N VAL A 166 9.69 27.60 -15.76
CA VAL A 166 8.43 27.10 -16.33
C VAL A 166 7.30 27.43 -15.35
N LEU A 167 6.25 28.02 -15.88
CA LEU A 167 5.02 28.26 -15.15
C LEU A 167 4.10 27.06 -15.32
N SER A 168 3.78 26.38 -14.23
CA SER A 168 2.92 25.18 -14.26
C SER A 168 1.54 25.50 -14.81
N ARG A 169 1.05 24.62 -15.66
CA ARG A 169 -0.28 24.71 -16.24
C ARG A 169 -1.34 24.04 -15.37
N ASP A 170 -0.94 23.14 -14.48
CA ASP A 170 -1.82 22.34 -13.64
C ASP A 170 -2.91 21.66 -14.48
N ILE A 171 -2.47 20.88 -15.49
CA ILE A 171 -3.36 20.07 -16.32
C ILE A 171 -3.70 18.83 -15.50
N SER A 172 -4.98 18.64 -15.19
CA SER A 172 -5.46 17.48 -14.43
C SER A 172 -5.54 16.26 -15.32
N LEU A 173 -4.97 15.14 -14.87
CA LEU A 173 -5.07 13.83 -15.47
C LEU A 173 -5.66 12.86 -14.45
N LYS A 174 -6.84 12.29 -14.76
CA LYS A 174 -7.56 11.36 -13.89
C LYS A 174 -7.67 10.00 -14.53
N TYR A 175 -7.50 8.97 -13.70
CA TYR A 175 -7.70 7.57 -14.10
C TYR A 175 -8.00 6.73 -12.87
N SER A 176 -8.54 5.52 -13.07
CA SER A 176 -8.76 4.54 -12.01
C SER A 176 -7.68 3.47 -12.05
N THR A 177 -7.32 2.95 -10.88
CA THR A 177 -6.46 1.78 -10.72
C THR A 177 -6.90 0.99 -9.51
N LEU A 178 -6.15 -0.04 -9.12
CA LEU A 178 -6.43 -0.85 -7.93
C LEU A 178 -5.35 -0.60 -6.86
N GLU A 179 -5.79 -0.55 -5.60
CA GLU A 179 -4.94 -0.47 -4.42
C GLU A 179 -5.34 -1.58 -3.44
N TRP A 180 -4.34 -2.19 -2.81
CA TRP A 180 -4.56 -3.24 -1.82
C TRP A 180 -5.10 -2.67 -0.51
N ASP A 181 -6.17 -3.27 -0.01
CA ASP A 181 -6.77 -2.98 1.28
C ASP A 181 -6.43 -4.13 2.24
N GLU A 182 -5.50 -3.87 3.15
CA GLU A 182 -5.02 -4.85 4.12
C GLU A 182 -6.09 -5.30 5.11
N GLU A 183 -7.04 -4.43 5.46
CA GLU A 183 -8.09 -4.74 6.44
C GLU A 183 -9.16 -5.66 5.85
N ASN A 184 -9.53 -5.43 4.59
CA ASN A 184 -10.57 -6.19 3.90
C ASN A 184 -10.01 -7.30 2.98
N GLU A 185 -8.69 -7.39 2.83
CA GLU A 185 -7.99 -8.39 2.01
C GLU A 185 -8.49 -8.39 0.55
N VAL A 186 -8.59 -7.20 -0.05
CA VAL A 186 -9.10 -7.03 -1.41
C VAL A 186 -8.41 -5.88 -2.13
N PHE A 187 -8.31 -5.98 -3.44
CA PHE A 187 -7.92 -4.87 -4.29
C PHE A 187 -9.13 -3.97 -4.54
N ASN A 188 -9.11 -2.74 -4.03
CA ASN A 188 -10.15 -1.75 -4.21
C ASN A 188 -9.82 -0.79 -5.36
N MET A 189 -10.84 -0.41 -6.14
CA MET A 189 -10.69 0.62 -7.15
C MET A 189 -10.52 2.00 -6.51
N VAL A 190 -9.48 2.72 -6.93
CA VAL A 190 -9.19 4.09 -6.51
C VAL A 190 -9.04 4.99 -7.72
N GLU A 191 -9.49 6.25 -7.58
CA GLU A 191 -9.27 7.29 -8.59
C GLU A 191 -7.99 8.06 -8.27
N ILE A 192 -7.11 8.18 -9.25
CA ILE A 192 -5.89 8.97 -9.18
C ILE A 192 -6.11 10.27 -9.93
N ASP A 193 -5.81 11.39 -9.30
CA ASP A 193 -5.81 12.73 -9.88
C ASP A 193 -4.37 13.27 -9.83
N LYS A 194 -3.79 13.52 -11.00
CA LYS A 194 -2.40 13.94 -11.15
C LYS A 194 -2.33 15.23 -11.94
N ASP A 195 -1.65 16.25 -11.38
CA ASP A 195 -1.37 17.48 -12.08
C ASP A 195 -0.10 17.37 -12.94
N LEU A 196 -0.25 17.70 -14.21
CA LEU A 196 0.87 17.80 -15.15
C LEU A 196 1.25 19.27 -15.33
N ALA A 197 2.53 19.57 -15.25
CA ALA A 197 3.04 20.93 -15.49
C ALA A 197 2.85 21.35 -16.93
N SER A 198 2.96 20.40 -17.89
CA SER A 198 2.77 20.57 -19.34
C SER A 198 2.48 19.22 -19.98
N ILE A 199 2.12 19.21 -21.26
CA ILE A 199 2.01 17.99 -22.06
C ILE A 199 3.37 17.70 -22.69
N SER A 200 3.91 16.52 -22.36
CA SER A 200 5.10 15.95 -22.99
C SER A 200 4.74 14.88 -24.03
N SER A 201 5.68 14.51 -24.88
CA SER A 201 5.48 13.43 -25.87
C SER A 201 5.13 12.08 -25.23
N THR A 202 5.59 11.86 -24.00
CA THR A 202 5.26 10.67 -23.22
C THR A 202 5.03 11.07 -21.77
N THR A 203 3.88 10.67 -21.22
CA THR A 203 3.51 10.89 -19.81
C THR A 203 3.57 9.56 -19.10
N THR A 204 4.38 9.46 -18.05
CA THR A 204 4.50 8.25 -17.22
C THR A 204 3.62 8.38 -15.99
N LEU A 205 2.79 7.38 -15.77
CA LEU A 205 1.84 7.28 -14.65
C LEU A 205 2.30 6.23 -13.64
N THR A 206 2.27 6.59 -12.38
CA THR A 206 2.49 5.72 -11.23
C THR A 206 1.46 6.10 -10.17
N PRO A 207 0.67 5.12 -9.66
CA PRO A 207 0.64 3.70 -10.00
C PRO A 207 0.19 3.42 -11.44
N PRO A 208 0.52 2.23 -12.01
CA PRO A 208 0.08 1.84 -13.35
C PRO A 208 -1.39 1.42 -13.38
N PHE A 209 -1.89 1.06 -14.56
CA PHE A 209 -3.24 0.53 -14.72
C PHE A 209 -3.29 -0.94 -14.30
N TYR A 210 -3.84 -1.22 -13.12
CA TYR A 210 -4.11 -2.56 -12.63
C TYR A 210 -5.51 -3.08 -12.99
N CYS A 211 -6.38 -2.22 -13.52
CA CYS A 211 -7.72 -2.56 -14.00
C CYS A 211 -8.02 -1.84 -15.31
N ASN A 212 -9.15 -2.21 -15.94
CA ASN A 212 -9.69 -1.46 -17.08
C ASN A 212 -10.03 -0.04 -16.66
N THR A 213 -9.52 0.96 -17.37
CA THR A 213 -9.70 2.36 -17.01
C THR A 213 -9.85 3.27 -18.21
N GLN A 214 -10.51 4.42 -18.01
CA GLN A 214 -10.49 5.56 -18.91
C GLN A 214 -9.61 6.64 -18.32
N VAL A 215 -8.89 7.34 -19.18
CA VAL A 215 -8.08 8.49 -18.80
C VAL A 215 -8.80 9.75 -19.23
N LYS A 216 -8.98 10.64 -18.26
CA LYS A 216 -9.56 11.97 -18.49
C LYS A 216 -8.46 13.02 -18.31
N VAL A 217 -8.24 13.82 -19.33
CA VAL A 217 -7.30 14.94 -19.29
C VAL A 217 -8.08 16.23 -19.44
N SER A 218 -7.88 17.17 -18.53
CA SER A 218 -8.60 18.43 -18.52
C SER A 218 -7.71 19.58 -18.05
N GLY A 219 -8.00 20.73 -18.47
CA GLY A 219 -7.28 21.90 -18.00
C GLY A 219 -7.17 22.97 -19.03
N ASP A 220 -6.30 23.98 -18.84
CA ASP A 220 -5.39 24.15 -17.71
C ASP A 220 -5.97 25.14 -16.69
N ARG A 221 -5.25 25.43 -15.60
CA ARG A 221 -5.74 26.39 -14.58
C ARG A 221 -6.08 27.76 -15.15
N PHE A 222 -5.42 28.21 -16.24
CA PHE A 222 -5.65 29.51 -16.85
C PHE A 222 -6.98 29.55 -17.61
N LEU A 223 -7.27 28.51 -18.41
CA LEU A 223 -8.58 28.38 -19.07
C LEU A 223 -9.71 28.32 -18.06
N LYS A 224 -9.51 27.61 -16.96
CA LYS A 224 -10.50 27.51 -15.86
C LYS A 224 -10.80 28.88 -15.24
N GLU A 225 -9.80 29.73 -15.01
CA GLU A 225 -9.98 31.10 -14.52
C GLU A 225 -10.76 31.99 -15.49
N TRP A 226 -10.65 31.73 -16.81
CA TRP A 226 -11.43 32.43 -17.84
C TRP A 226 -12.77 31.79 -18.13
N SER A 227 -13.18 30.75 -17.36
CA SER A 227 -14.41 29.98 -17.58
C SER A 227 -14.44 29.29 -18.95
N GLU A 228 -13.27 28.96 -19.48
CA GLU A 228 -13.07 28.10 -20.64
C GLU A 228 -12.64 26.71 -20.17
N TYR A 229 -12.87 25.72 -21.04
CA TYR A 229 -12.63 24.34 -20.65
C TYR A 229 -12.20 23.50 -21.83
N GLU A 230 -11.06 22.88 -21.71
CA GLU A 230 -10.56 21.85 -22.62
C GLU A 230 -10.56 20.53 -21.88
N GLU A 231 -11.20 19.51 -22.43
CA GLU A 231 -11.28 18.19 -21.84
C GLU A 231 -11.31 17.12 -22.90
N ILE A 232 -10.64 16.01 -22.64
CA ILE A 232 -10.70 14.83 -23.49
C ILE A 232 -10.76 13.58 -22.60
N GLU A 233 -11.52 12.58 -23.04
CA GLU A 233 -11.56 11.25 -22.46
C GLU A 233 -11.04 10.22 -23.47
N SER A 234 -10.22 9.29 -23.01
CA SER A 234 -9.76 8.18 -23.83
C SER A 234 -10.85 7.12 -24.02
N GLY A 235 -10.62 6.14 -24.89
CA GLY A 235 -11.29 4.84 -24.80
C GLY A 235 -10.94 4.12 -23.51
N ILE A 236 -11.53 2.93 -23.29
CA ILE A 236 -11.16 2.07 -22.18
C ILE A 236 -9.81 1.42 -22.49
N PHE A 237 -8.82 1.64 -21.65
CA PHE A 237 -7.53 0.97 -21.71
C PHE A 237 -7.56 -0.29 -20.84
N PRO A 238 -6.95 -1.39 -21.32
CA PRO A 238 -6.75 -2.59 -20.50
C PRO A 238 -5.68 -2.36 -19.43
N PRO A 239 -5.58 -3.25 -18.43
CA PRO A 239 -4.47 -3.25 -17.48
C PRO A 239 -3.12 -3.31 -18.22
N THR A 240 -2.15 -2.52 -17.76
CA THR A 240 -0.78 -2.50 -18.32
C THR A 240 0.23 -3.15 -17.40
N ALA A 241 -0.19 -3.46 -16.17
CA ALA A 241 0.63 -4.02 -15.14
C ALA A 241 -0.13 -5.06 -14.32
N VAL A 242 0.61 -5.83 -13.53
CA VAL A 242 0.09 -6.87 -12.64
C VAL A 242 0.55 -6.61 -11.21
N ALA A 243 -0.31 -6.92 -10.25
CA ALA A 243 0.07 -6.99 -8.85
C ALA A 243 -0.64 -8.16 -8.18
N VAL A 244 0.04 -8.78 -7.21
CA VAL A 244 -0.52 -9.84 -6.37
C VAL A 244 -0.33 -9.50 -4.90
N ASN A 245 -1.19 -10.06 -4.08
CA ASN A 245 -1.02 -10.14 -2.64
C ASN A 245 -1.41 -11.54 -2.18
N SER A 246 -1.08 -11.91 -0.95
CA SER A 246 -1.36 -13.24 -0.44
C SER A 246 -1.52 -13.25 1.07
N LYS A 247 -2.14 -14.35 1.57
CA LYS A 247 -2.33 -14.63 3.00
C LYS A 247 -2.13 -16.11 3.25
N ALA A 248 -1.66 -16.45 4.44
CA ALA A 248 -1.59 -17.83 4.88
C ALA A 248 -2.25 -18.00 6.26
N GLU A 249 -3.09 -19.01 6.39
CA GLU A 249 -3.80 -19.34 7.63
C GLU A 249 -3.54 -20.81 8.01
N GLN A 250 -3.11 -21.02 9.25
CA GLN A 250 -2.96 -22.35 9.81
C GLN A 250 -4.19 -22.70 10.65
N THR A 251 -4.85 -23.82 10.33
CA THR A 251 -6.11 -24.21 10.97
C THR A 251 -5.94 -25.06 12.22
N ASN A 252 -4.81 -25.76 12.40
CA ASN A 252 -4.58 -26.68 13.52
C ASN A 252 -3.46 -26.19 14.46
N ILE A 253 -3.62 -25.02 15.09
CA ILE A 253 -2.71 -24.50 16.11
C ILE A 253 -3.10 -25.08 17.49
N SER A 254 -2.84 -26.35 17.71
CA SER A 254 -3.11 -27.01 19.01
C SER A 254 -2.09 -26.66 20.12
N GLU A 255 -0.96 -26.06 19.74
CA GLU A 255 0.15 -25.79 20.67
C GLU A 255 -0.16 -24.73 21.73
N ASN A 256 -1.11 -23.84 21.47
CA ASN A 256 -1.45 -22.71 22.34
C ASN A 256 -2.74 -22.90 23.13
N GLU A 257 -3.46 -24.03 22.93
CA GLU A 257 -4.68 -24.32 23.67
C GLU A 257 -4.38 -24.68 25.12
N GLU A 258 -5.19 -24.17 26.04
CA GLU A 258 -5.08 -24.49 27.46
C GLU A 258 -5.30 -25.99 27.69
N GLY A 259 -4.33 -26.66 28.28
CA GLY A 259 -4.34 -28.12 28.50
C GLY A 259 -3.83 -28.94 27.30
N SER A 260 -3.28 -28.31 26.27
CA SER A 260 -2.58 -29.00 25.18
C SER A 260 -1.38 -29.78 25.70
N ASN A 261 -1.20 -31.00 25.19
CA ASN A 261 -0.07 -31.87 25.44
C ASN A 261 0.93 -31.88 24.26
N VAL A 262 0.81 -30.94 23.34
CA VAL A 262 1.76 -30.74 22.26
C VAL A 262 3.02 -30.07 22.80
N ILE A 263 4.18 -30.66 22.50
CA ILE A 263 5.48 -30.09 22.85
C ILE A 263 5.79 -28.97 21.85
N LYS A 264 5.84 -27.73 22.33
CA LYS A 264 6.07 -26.54 21.50
C LYS A 264 7.34 -26.62 20.69
N VAL A 265 7.26 -26.09 19.49
CA VAL A 265 8.39 -25.74 18.63
C VAL A 265 8.55 -24.22 18.68
N GLU A 266 9.76 -23.72 18.93
CA GLU A 266 10.03 -22.30 18.74
C GLU A 266 10.15 -22.05 17.24
N THR A 267 9.10 -21.47 16.64
CA THR A 267 9.04 -21.13 15.23
C THR A 267 8.81 -19.63 15.08
N GLU A 268 9.54 -19.03 14.18
CA GLU A 268 9.23 -17.69 13.65
C GLU A 268 8.37 -17.90 12.38
N GLY A 269 7.05 -17.94 12.51
CA GLY A 269 6.13 -18.11 11.38
C GLY A 269 5.16 -19.29 11.56
N LEU A 270 4.84 -19.95 10.43
CA LEU A 270 3.88 -21.05 10.33
C LEU A 270 4.55 -22.42 10.64
N GLY A 271 3.71 -23.44 10.88
CA GLY A 271 4.16 -24.82 11.10
C GLY A 271 4.05 -25.28 12.55
N GLY A 272 5.17 -25.74 13.14
CA GLY A 272 5.21 -26.28 14.50
C GLY A 272 5.22 -27.81 14.51
N SER A 273 4.18 -28.43 15.03
CA SER A 273 4.03 -29.88 15.09
C SER A 273 3.31 -30.43 13.84
N ALA A 274 3.86 -31.46 13.22
CA ALA A 274 3.17 -32.19 12.14
C ALA A 274 2.06 -33.11 12.71
N PRO A 275 0.95 -33.33 11.95
CA PRO A 275 0.63 -32.68 10.67
C PRO A 275 0.23 -31.21 10.88
N ALA A 276 0.66 -30.33 9.98
CA ALA A 276 0.27 -28.92 10.00
C ALA A 276 -0.52 -28.57 8.73
N ASP A 277 -1.77 -28.19 8.92
CA ASP A 277 -2.69 -27.82 7.83
C ASP A 277 -2.66 -26.31 7.64
N ILE A 278 -2.18 -25.87 6.46
CA ILE A 278 -2.06 -24.45 6.12
C ILE A 278 -2.79 -24.21 4.81
N THR A 279 -3.63 -23.17 4.79
CA THR A 279 -4.28 -22.67 3.58
C THR A 279 -3.65 -21.35 3.19
N PHE A 280 -3.27 -21.25 1.92
CA PHE A 280 -2.68 -20.09 1.28
C PHE A 280 -3.70 -19.49 0.34
N TYR A 281 -3.98 -18.20 0.47
CA TYR A 281 -4.92 -17.43 -0.35
C TYR A 281 -4.14 -16.45 -1.21
N GLY A 282 -4.45 -16.41 -2.51
CA GLY A 282 -3.85 -15.49 -3.45
C GLY A 282 -4.86 -14.44 -3.92
N TYR A 283 -4.43 -13.19 -4.00
CA TYR A 283 -5.22 -12.07 -4.46
C TYR A 283 -4.53 -11.42 -5.66
N VAL A 284 -5.29 -11.08 -6.68
CA VAL A 284 -4.74 -10.63 -7.96
C VAL A 284 -5.48 -9.41 -8.49
N THR A 285 -4.77 -8.60 -9.27
CA THR A 285 -5.35 -7.52 -10.07
C THR A 285 -5.84 -8.04 -11.42
N ASP A 286 -6.65 -7.23 -12.14
CA ASP A 286 -7.33 -7.64 -13.39
C ASP A 286 -6.36 -8.06 -14.51
N GLY A 287 -5.12 -7.56 -14.48
CA GLY A 287 -4.09 -7.88 -15.47
C GLY A 287 -3.45 -9.26 -15.31
N VAL A 288 -3.65 -9.92 -14.15
CA VAL A 288 -3.08 -11.24 -13.88
C VAL A 288 -3.91 -12.32 -14.56
N LEU A 289 -3.30 -13.08 -15.45
CA LEU A 289 -3.94 -14.20 -16.17
C LEU A 289 -3.36 -15.56 -15.81
N HIS A 290 -2.16 -15.60 -15.25
CA HIS A 290 -1.52 -16.82 -14.77
C HIS A 290 -1.09 -16.66 -13.33
N THR A 291 -1.42 -17.65 -12.49
CA THR A 291 -1.07 -17.70 -11.08
C THR A 291 -0.30 -18.96 -10.76
N GLU A 292 0.66 -18.87 -9.86
CA GLU A 292 1.43 -20.00 -9.39
C GLU A 292 1.83 -19.81 -7.92
N TRP A 293 1.57 -20.82 -7.08
CA TRP A 293 2.24 -20.97 -5.81
C TRP A 293 3.49 -21.84 -6.00
N GLN A 294 4.60 -21.38 -5.46
CA GLN A 294 5.86 -22.13 -5.43
C GLN A 294 6.20 -22.50 -4.01
N MET A 295 6.42 -23.79 -3.77
CA MET A 295 6.98 -24.31 -2.52
C MET A 295 8.44 -24.71 -2.76
N ALA A 296 9.35 -24.21 -1.93
CA ALA A 296 10.78 -24.47 -2.02
C ALA A 296 11.37 -24.96 -0.68
N SER A 297 12.54 -25.57 -0.75
CA SER A 297 13.34 -25.94 0.43
C SER A 297 14.35 -24.88 0.84
N ASP A 298 14.50 -23.81 0.07
CA ASP A 298 15.42 -22.69 0.29
C ASP A 298 14.73 -21.34 0.04
N PRO A 299 15.15 -20.25 0.72
CA PRO A 299 14.51 -18.95 0.62
C PRO A 299 14.74 -18.22 -0.72
N GLU A 300 15.72 -18.64 -1.50
CA GLU A 300 16.04 -18.12 -2.82
C GLU A 300 15.16 -18.76 -3.91
N PHE A 301 14.46 -19.85 -3.59
CA PHE A 301 13.65 -20.65 -4.51
C PHE A 301 14.46 -21.29 -5.65
N ASP A 302 15.70 -21.66 -5.37
CA ASP A 302 16.54 -22.39 -6.32
C ASP A 302 16.09 -23.85 -6.47
N TYR A 303 15.53 -24.45 -5.41
CA TYR A 303 15.03 -25.82 -5.38
C TYR A 303 13.54 -25.86 -5.10
N ILE A 304 12.73 -25.75 -6.17
CA ILE A 304 11.28 -25.85 -6.11
C ILE A 304 10.86 -27.31 -5.87
N LEU A 305 10.12 -27.53 -4.78
CA LEU A 305 9.57 -28.84 -4.42
C LEU A 305 8.24 -29.10 -5.12
N TYR A 306 7.34 -28.11 -5.09
CA TYR A 306 6.02 -28.19 -5.68
C TYR A 306 5.61 -26.85 -6.31
N ARG A 307 4.75 -26.94 -7.34
CA ARG A 307 4.09 -25.83 -8.01
C ARG A 307 2.59 -26.09 -8.03
N PHE A 308 1.80 -25.09 -7.69
CA PHE A 308 0.34 -25.14 -7.70
C PHE A 308 -0.16 -23.98 -8.55
N ASN A 309 -1.09 -24.25 -9.47
CA ASN A 309 -1.64 -23.23 -10.37
C ASN A 309 -2.98 -22.67 -9.89
N GLU A 310 -3.51 -23.22 -8.80
CA GLU A 310 -4.70 -22.72 -8.14
C GLU A 310 -4.37 -21.42 -7.42
N GLN A 311 -5.35 -20.52 -7.36
CA GLN A 311 -5.22 -19.24 -6.63
C GLN A 311 -5.19 -19.48 -5.11
N ASP A 312 -6.01 -20.40 -4.61
CA ASP A 312 -6.04 -20.81 -3.22
C ASP A 312 -5.57 -22.26 -3.09
N VAL A 313 -4.66 -22.52 -2.15
CA VAL A 313 -4.03 -23.83 -1.97
C VAL A 313 -4.05 -24.22 -0.51
N SER A 314 -4.59 -25.42 -0.20
CA SER A 314 -4.46 -26.03 1.11
C SER A 314 -3.43 -27.16 1.06
N TYR A 315 -2.47 -27.15 1.99
CA TYR A 315 -1.42 -28.16 2.05
C TYR A 315 -1.18 -28.63 3.48
N THR A 316 -1.06 -29.95 3.65
CA THR A 316 -0.75 -30.60 4.94
C THR A 316 0.73 -30.96 4.97
N PHE A 317 1.47 -30.31 5.84
CA PHE A 317 2.90 -30.59 6.07
C PHE A 317 3.04 -31.78 7.03
N THR A 318 3.55 -32.90 6.53
CA THR A 318 3.72 -34.16 7.27
C THR A 318 5.17 -34.55 7.51
N GLU A 319 6.13 -33.86 6.89
CA GLU A 319 7.54 -34.16 7.01
C GLU A 319 8.28 -33.05 7.77
N GLU A 320 9.26 -33.44 8.59
CA GLU A 320 10.16 -32.49 9.26
C GLU A 320 10.92 -31.68 8.20
N GLY A 321 11.03 -30.37 8.45
CA GLY A 321 11.81 -29.50 7.55
C GLY A 321 11.44 -28.06 7.63
N ARG A 322 12.16 -27.27 6.84
CA ARG A 322 11.85 -25.87 6.60
C ARG A 322 11.45 -25.72 5.15
N TYR A 323 10.31 -25.04 4.92
CA TYR A 323 9.71 -24.80 3.62
C TYR A 323 9.47 -23.33 3.45
N TYR A 324 9.52 -22.89 2.20
CA TYR A 324 9.23 -21.53 1.79
C TYR A 324 8.12 -21.58 0.75
N MET A 325 7.14 -20.66 0.88
CA MET A 325 5.99 -20.59 0.00
C MET A 325 5.81 -19.17 -0.47
N ARG A 326 5.63 -18.95 -1.79
CA ARG A 326 5.34 -17.63 -2.37
C ARG A 326 4.30 -17.73 -3.47
N PHE A 327 3.54 -16.66 -3.64
CA PHE A 327 2.55 -16.51 -4.71
C PHE A 327 3.09 -15.64 -5.83
N ILE A 328 2.87 -16.05 -7.07
CA ILE A 328 3.32 -15.35 -8.27
C ILE A 328 2.14 -15.18 -9.20
N GLY A 329 2.01 -13.97 -9.77
CA GLY A 329 1.05 -13.67 -10.82
C GLY A 329 1.72 -13.02 -12.01
N SER A 330 1.30 -13.37 -13.23
CA SER A 330 1.80 -12.77 -14.46
C SER A 330 0.69 -12.46 -15.46
N ASN A 331 0.98 -11.55 -16.39
CA ASN A 331 0.11 -11.27 -17.53
C ASN A 331 0.15 -12.40 -18.56
N ALA A 332 -0.63 -12.25 -19.64
CA ALA A 332 -0.85 -13.32 -20.65
C ALA A 332 0.42 -13.83 -21.33
N ASP A 333 1.38 -12.97 -21.58
CA ASP A 333 2.62 -13.31 -22.29
C ASP A 333 3.83 -13.46 -21.36
N GLY A 334 3.63 -13.28 -20.04
CA GLY A 334 4.68 -13.40 -19.03
C GLY A 334 5.69 -12.23 -19.04
N SER A 335 5.41 -11.15 -19.76
CA SER A 335 6.29 -9.98 -19.82
C SER A 335 6.29 -9.19 -18.51
N CYS A 336 5.18 -9.25 -17.74
CA CYS A 336 5.07 -8.67 -16.42
C CYS A 336 4.74 -9.75 -15.40
N GLU A 337 5.53 -9.79 -14.33
CA GLU A 337 5.38 -10.70 -13.20
C GLU A 337 5.37 -9.90 -11.89
N SER A 338 4.52 -10.31 -10.95
CA SER A 338 4.46 -9.82 -9.58
C SER A 338 4.61 -10.97 -8.61
N ILE A 339 5.46 -10.81 -7.60
CA ILE A 339 5.75 -11.82 -6.58
C ILE A 339 5.29 -11.28 -5.24
N GLY A 340 4.43 -12.03 -4.56
CA GLY A 340 3.95 -11.73 -3.21
C GLY A 340 4.97 -12.07 -2.12
N ASP A 341 4.56 -11.89 -0.88
CA ASP A 341 5.38 -12.19 0.29
C ASP A 341 5.76 -13.67 0.37
N THR A 342 6.91 -13.93 0.96
CA THR A 342 7.40 -15.29 1.23
C THR A 342 7.02 -15.74 2.63
N TYR A 343 6.31 -16.86 2.72
CA TYR A 343 5.97 -17.53 3.97
C TYR A 343 7.04 -18.55 4.33
N THR A 344 7.49 -18.53 5.58
CA THR A 344 8.38 -19.55 6.14
C THR A 344 7.56 -20.52 6.98
N ILE A 345 7.66 -21.81 6.66
CA ILE A 345 6.99 -22.90 7.38
C ILE A 345 8.06 -23.81 7.98
N MET A 346 7.99 -24.05 9.30
CA MET A 346 8.96 -24.89 9.99
C MET A 346 8.26 -26.04 10.71
N ILE A 347 8.51 -27.27 10.29
CA ILE A 347 8.01 -28.48 10.94
C ILE A 347 9.14 -29.06 11.81
N GLY A 348 8.90 -29.13 13.10
CA GLY A 348 9.88 -29.64 14.05
C GLY A 348 10.00 -31.16 14.05
N ALA A 349 11.19 -31.66 14.44
CA ALA A 349 11.44 -33.10 14.63
C ALA A 349 10.48 -33.71 15.66
N SER A 350 10.19 -34.99 15.51
CA SER A 350 9.30 -35.70 16.42
C SER A 350 9.85 -35.82 17.82
N ASP A 351 8.97 -35.76 18.85
CA ASP A 351 9.28 -36.04 20.25
C ASP A 351 8.10 -36.74 20.92
N LEU A 352 8.39 -37.60 21.87
CA LEU A 352 7.40 -38.36 22.65
C LEU A 352 7.83 -38.45 24.11
N ARG A 353 7.08 -37.82 25.01
CA ARG A 353 7.29 -37.82 26.45
C ARG A 353 6.12 -38.54 27.13
N ILE A 354 6.43 -39.53 27.93
CA ILE A 354 5.45 -40.43 28.54
C ILE A 354 5.49 -40.26 30.07
N PRO A 355 4.39 -39.76 30.69
CA PRO A 355 4.31 -39.65 32.12
C PRO A 355 4.14 -41.03 32.74
N ASN A 356 4.66 -41.22 33.97
CA ASN A 356 4.64 -42.49 34.67
C ASN A 356 3.53 -42.57 35.72
N ALA A 357 2.73 -41.52 35.93
CA ALA A 357 1.66 -41.49 36.93
C ALA A 357 0.60 -40.45 36.61
N PHE A 358 -0.61 -40.67 37.12
CA PHE A 358 -1.72 -39.70 37.12
C PHE A 358 -2.72 -40.00 38.24
N SER A 359 -3.66 -39.09 38.50
CA SER A 359 -4.62 -39.19 39.62
C SER A 359 -6.04 -38.83 39.14
N PRO A 360 -6.87 -39.80 38.63
CA PRO A 360 -8.19 -39.54 38.14
C PRO A 360 -9.23 -39.31 39.27
N ASN A 361 -9.06 -38.17 39.98
CA ASN A 361 -9.85 -37.79 41.18
C ASN A 361 -10.89 -36.71 40.90
N ASN A 362 -10.87 -36.17 39.67
CA ASN A 362 -11.76 -35.14 39.18
C ASN A 362 -11.54 -33.76 39.87
N ASP A 363 -10.28 -33.43 40.22
CA ASP A 363 -9.89 -32.15 40.79
C ASP A 363 -9.38 -31.16 39.73
N GLY A 364 -9.31 -31.58 38.46
CA GLY A 364 -8.82 -30.79 37.33
C GLY A 364 -7.33 -30.89 37.10
N VAL A 365 -6.58 -31.64 37.95
CA VAL A 365 -5.12 -31.74 37.85
C VAL A 365 -4.69 -33.21 37.64
N ASN A 366 -4.08 -33.49 36.50
CA ASN A 366 -3.60 -34.83 36.13
C ASN A 366 -4.69 -35.92 36.20
N ASP A 367 -5.96 -35.57 35.90
CA ASP A 367 -7.10 -36.48 35.85
C ASP A 367 -7.05 -37.44 34.67
N VAL A 368 -6.30 -37.09 33.64
CA VAL A 368 -6.14 -37.85 32.41
C VAL A 368 -4.65 -38.13 32.15
N TRP A 369 -4.31 -39.39 31.91
CA TRP A 369 -2.98 -39.77 31.50
C TRP A 369 -2.81 -39.45 30.00
N LYS A 370 -2.02 -38.41 29.69
CA LYS A 370 -1.74 -37.95 28.34
C LYS A 370 -0.25 -38.00 28.06
N VAL A 371 0.17 -38.41 26.88
CA VAL A 371 1.55 -38.30 26.43
C VAL A 371 1.83 -36.86 25.96
N GLY A 372 3.03 -36.33 26.25
CA GLY A 372 3.51 -35.15 25.54
C GLY A 372 4.06 -35.57 24.18
N TYR A 373 3.67 -34.88 23.11
CA TYR A 373 4.09 -35.26 21.80
C TYR A 373 4.39 -34.06 20.90
N ARG A 374 5.10 -34.31 19.83
CA ARG A 374 5.37 -33.36 18.74
C ARG A 374 5.61 -34.14 17.46
N SER A 375 5.03 -33.68 16.37
CA SER A 375 5.25 -34.18 15.01
C SER A 375 5.14 -35.71 14.90
N LEU A 376 4.07 -36.29 15.46
CA LEU A 376 3.73 -37.71 15.29
C LEU A 376 2.68 -37.82 14.19
N ILE A 377 3.03 -38.50 13.09
CA ILE A 377 2.14 -38.73 11.94
C ILE A 377 1.33 -40.02 12.05
N GLU A 378 1.83 -40.98 12.84
CA GLU A 378 1.12 -42.19 13.23
C GLU A 378 1.29 -42.39 14.74
N PHE A 379 0.22 -42.78 15.42
CA PHE A 379 0.27 -43.06 16.84
C PHE A 379 -0.76 -44.13 17.22
N LYS A 380 -0.37 -45.06 18.11
CA LYS A 380 -1.27 -45.98 18.72
C LYS A 380 -0.78 -46.37 20.11
N CYS A 381 -1.70 -46.30 21.07
CA CYS A 381 -1.43 -46.66 22.46
C CYS A 381 -2.42 -47.72 22.98
N TRP A 382 -1.93 -48.71 23.66
CA TRP A 382 -2.73 -49.72 24.37
C TRP A 382 -2.36 -49.73 25.84
N ILE A 383 -3.39 -49.84 26.69
CA ILE A 383 -3.21 -49.87 28.14
C ILE A 383 -3.75 -51.21 28.66
N PHE A 384 -3.00 -51.85 29.55
CA PHE A 384 -3.29 -53.17 30.07
C PHE A 384 -3.27 -53.15 31.61
N ASP A 385 -4.05 -54.09 32.22
CA ASP A 385 -3.90 -54.41 33.64
C ASP A 385 -2.69 -55.35 33.90
N SER A 386 -2.44 -55.66 35.17
CA SER A 386 -1.38 -56.57 35.58
C SER A 386 -1.55 -58.02 35.11
N LYS A 387 -2.72 -58.40 34.61
CA LYS A 387 -3.04 -59.72 34.05
C LYS A 387 -2.96 -59.79 32.55
N GLY A 388 -2.62 -58.63 31.91
CA GLY A 388 -2.54 -58.49 30.45
C GLY A 388 -3.90 -58.25 29.75
N ASN A 389 -4.95 -57.94 30.48
CA ASN A 389 -6.23 -57.58 29.88
C ASN A 389 -6.14 -56.14 29.35
N ARG A 390 -6.56 -55.90 28.10
CA ARG A 390 -6.62 -54.59 27.52
C ARG A 390 -7.72 -53.75 28.16
N MET A 391 -7.33 -52.65 28.79
CA MET A 391 -8.20 -51.73 29.51
C MET A 391 -8.68 -50.58 28.62
N PHE A 392 -7.77 -50.04 27.79
CA PHE A 392 -8.05 -48.91 26.95
C PHE A 392 -7.16 -48.93 25.71
N GLU A 393 -7.56 -48.27 24.62
CA GLU A 393 -6.74 -47.99 23.46
C GLU A 393 -7.14 -46.65 22.84
N PHE A 394 -6.19 -45.95 22.24
CA PHE A 394 -6.39 -44.72 21.50
C PHE A 394 -5.28 -44.55 20.45
N ASP A 395 -5.61 -43.83 19.37
CA ASP A 395 -4.75 -43.59 18.21
C ASP A 395 -4.54 -42.09 17.90
N ASP A 396 -5.14 -41.22 18.68
CA ASP A 396 -4.89 -39.79 18.68
C ASP A 396 -4.00 -39.39 19.87
N PRO A 397 -2.76 -38.90 19.65
CA PRO A 397 -1.86 -38.54 20.74
C PRO A 397 -2.33 -37.33 21.55
N SER A 398 -3.28 -36.52 21.03
CA SER A 398 -3.90 -35.41 21.78
C SER A 398 -4.86 -35.89 22.86
N SER A 399 -5.41 -37.09 22.69
CA SER A 399 -6.29 -37.72 23.63
C SER A 399 -5.53 -38.36 24.80
N GLY A 400 -6.20 -39.11 25.66
CA GLY A 400 -5.59 -39.78 26.80
C GLY A 400 -6.54 -40.72 27.49
N TRP A 401 -6.07 -41.38 28.57
CA TRP A 401 -6.88 -42.29 29.36
C TRP A 401 -7.31 -41.63 30.67
N ASP A 402 -8.63 -41.56 30.88
CA ASP A 402 -9.26 -40.98 32.11
C ASP A 402 -9.32 -41.95 33.30
N GLY A 403 -8.59 -43.05 33.24
CA GLY A 403 -8.60 -44.05 34.31
C GLY A 403 -9.88 -44.87 34.43
N LYS A 404 -10.72 -44.90 33.38
CA LYS A 404 -11.97 -45.71 33.38
C LYS A 404 -11.84 -46.97 32.51
N TYR A 405 -12.52 -48.00 33.00
CA TYR A 405 -12.77 -49.23 32.24
C TYR A 405 -14.27 -49.52 32.28
N ARG A 406 -14.91 -49.64 31.13
CA ARG A 406 -16.38 -49.86 30.99
C ARG A 406 -17.22 -48.87 31.84
N GLY A 407 -16.79 -47.60 31.86
CA GLY A 407 -17.47 -46.49 32.55
C GLY A 407 -17.25 -46.41 34.07
N LYS A 408 -16.41 -47.28 34.64
CA LYS A 408 -16.04 -47.24 36.08
C LYS A 408 -14.60 -46.89 36.23
N THR A 409 -14.27 -46.01 37.18
CA THR A 409 -12.90 -45.70 37.53
C THR A 409 -12.20 -46.97 38.05
N VAL A 410 -11.01 -47.26 37.56
CA VAL A 410 -10.21 -48.43 37.95
C VAL A 410 -9.59 -48.23 39.32
N ASN A 411 -9.14 -49.31 39.97
CA ASN A 411 -8.49 -49.20 41.25
C ASN A 411 -7.09 -48.54 41.15
N PRO A 412 -6.66 -47.83 42.16
CA PRO A 412 -5.25 -47.42 42.29
C PRO A 412 -4.30 -48.60 42.17
N GLY A 413 -3.17 -48.39 41.47
CA GLY A 413 -2.21 -49.45 41.21
C GLY A 413 -1.43 -49.25 39.93
N VAL A 414 -0.71 -50.29 39.53
CA VAL A 414 0.13 -50.26 38.33
C VAL A 414 -0.60 -50.86 37.14
N TYR A 415 -0.63 -50.10 36.07
CA TYR A 415 -1.10 -50.47 34.74
C TYR A 415 0.09 -50.38 33.78
N TYR A 416 -0.05 -50.94 32.59
CA TYR A 416 1.04 -51.03 31.62
C TYR A 416 0.59 -50.45 30.28
N TYR A 417 1.50 -49.69 29.64
CA TYR A 417 1.23 -49.17 28.28
C TYR A 417 2.15 -49.84 27.24
N VAL A 418 1.69 -49.91 26.04
CA VAL A 418 2.46 -50.15 24.80
C VAL A 418 2.12 -49.07 23.82
N ILE A 419 3.15 -48.36 23.30
CA ILE A 419 2.98 -47.32 22.28
C ILE A 419 3.78 -47.68 21.06
N GLN A 420 3.14 -47.50 19.89
CA GLN A 420 3.77 -47.49 18.56
C GLN A 420 3.46 -46.17 17.93
N ALA A 421 4.47 -45.46 17.41
CA ALA A 421 4.28 -44.19 16.69
C ALA A 421 5.36 -44.02 15.63
N THR A 422 5.05 -43.18 14.62
CA THR A 422 5.99 -42.77 13.58
C THR A 422 6.03 -41.25 13.57
N GLY A 423 7.23 -40.67 13.60
CA GLY A 423 7.46 -39.25 13.57
C GLY A 423 7.55 -38.71 12.15
N ALA A 424 7.35 -37.39 11.99
CA ALA A 424 7.55 -36.67 10.73
C ALA A 424 9.01 -36.73 10.22
N ASP A 425 9.95 -36.95 11.14
CA ASP A 425 11.38 -37.21 10.86
C ASP A 425 11.67 -38.67 10.49
N GLY A 426 10.64 -39.48 10.26
CA GLY A 426 10.76 -40.91 9.96
C GLY A 426 11.13 -41.80 11.14
N LYS A 427 11.30 -41.23 12.36
CA LYS A 427 11.67 -41.95 13.56
C LYS A 427 10.54 -42.83 14.04
N LYS A 428 10.84 -44.13 14.33
CA LYS A 428 9.87 -45.09 14.84
C LYS A 428 9.99 -45.22 16.33
N TYR A 429 8.90 -45.04 17.04
CA TYR A 429 8.80 -45.21 18.46
C TYR A 429 8.11 -46.53 18.80
N LYS A 430 8.79 -47.38 19.55
CA LYS A 430 8.21 -48.54 20.25
C LYS A 430 8.53 -48.36 21.71
N ARG A 431 7.56 -48.10 22.54
CA ARG A 431 7.70 -47.84 23.97
C ARG A 431 6.74 -48.70 24.74
N SER A 432 7.19 -49.20 25.91
CA SER A 432 6.37 -49.87 26.90
C SER A 432 6.86 -49.49 28.27
N GLY A 433 5.98 -49.47 29.24
CA GLY A 433 6.29 -49.11 30.60
C GLY A 433 5.07 -49.23 31.50
N ASP A 434 5.19 -48.68 32.69
CA ASP A 434 4.15 -48.69 33.70
C ASP A 434 3.48 -47.31 33.84
N ILE A 435 2.23 -47.33 34.24
CA ILE A 435 1.41 -46.17 34.62
C ILE A 435 0.98 -46.38 36.06
N ASN A 436 1.36 -45.50 36.94
CA ASN A 436 0.95 -45.55 38.33
C ASN A 436 -0.30 -44.70 38.57
N ILE A 437 -1.42 -45.33 38.84
CA ILE A 437 -2.61 -44.62 39.33
C ILE A 437 -2.44 -44.39 40.80
N LEU A 438 -2.30 -43.11 41.19
CA LEU A 438 -2.09 -42.70 42.55
C LEU A 438 -3.33 -42.90 43.42
N ASN A 439 -3.16 -43.17 44.70
CA ASN A 439 -4.26 -43.27 45.65
C ASN A 439 -4.82 -41.85 45.91
N TYR A 440 -6.07 -41.62 45.56
CA TYR A 440 -6.75 -40.33 45.67
C TYR A 440 -8.01 -40.44 46.48
N LYS A 441 -8.33 -39.42 47.27
CA LYS A 441 -9.67 -39.23 47.84
C LYS A 441 -10.56 -38.58 46.79
N LYS A 442 -11.70 -39.20 46.49
CA LYS A 442 -12.69 -38.53 45.60
C LYS A 442 -13.10 -37.21 46.23
N TYR A 443 -12.99 -36.15 45.50
CA TYR A 443 -13.51 -34.82 45.88
C TYR A 443 -15.04 -34.94 45.97
N GLY A 444 -15.59 -34.89 47.21
CA GLY A 444 -17.03 -34.95 47.46
C GLY A 444 -17.60 -36.16 48.22
N GLU A 445 -16.82 -37.19 48.54
CA GLU A 445 -17.22 -38.17 49.54
C GLU A 445 -16.94 -37.65 50.98
N SER A 446 -17.95 -36.95 51.57
CA SER A 446 -17.95 -36.68 52.99
C SER A 446 -17.98 -38.02 53.76
N THR A 447 -16.94 -38.31 54.55
CA THR A 447 -17.04 -39.38 55.55
C THR A 447 -18.11 -38.99 56.54
N GLY A 448 -19.29 -39.60 56.38
CA GLY A 448 -20.29 -39.61 57.44
C GLY A 448 -19.66 -40.18 58.71
N GLY A 449 -19.34 -39.30 59.65
CA GLY A 449 -18.92 -39.72 60.98
C GLY A 449 -20.04 -40.50 61.67
N ALA A 450 -19.73 -41.73 62.01
CA ALA A 450 -20.52 -42.40 63.06
C ALA A 450 -20.10 -41.77 64.38
N GLN A 451 -21.05 -41.10 65.02
CA GLN A 451 -20.98 -40.83 66.47
C GLN A 451 -21.36 -42.10 67.24
N GLU A 452 -20.55 -42.49 68.09
CA GLU A 452 -20.89 -42.92 69.47
C GLU A 452 -19.93 -42.29 70.45
#